data_c7f70a18035555c40608b927fd1b8013
#
_entry.id   c7f70a18035555c40608b927fd1b8013
#
_cell.length_a   1.000
_cell.length_b   1.000
_cell.length_c   1.000
_cell.angle_alpha   90.00
_cell.angle_beta   90.00
_cell.angle_gamma   90.00
#
_symmetry.space_group_name_H-M   'P 1'
#
loop_
_entity.id
_entity.type
_entity.pdbx_description
1 polymer ?
#
loop_
_entity_poly.entity_id
_entity_poly.type
_entity_poly.pdbx_seq_one_letter_code
_entity_poly.pdbx_strand_id
1 'polypeptide(L)'
;IPETLGLATAYPENQAAGIAARGAGERMCEVAEADGYSNDICAYARISMAYAKLKECPEQDVAMPDVLLCCNNICNCMIKWYENLAIELNIPMILLDIPFNPDYEVSQAEIDYVSAQFWDAVHTLENLFDLKWSDERFKEVTGFSCRSSRAWLDATAQAKYTPSPF
;
A
#
# COMPACT_ATOMS: atom_id res chain seq x y z
N ILE A 1 -0.15 4.93 10.18
CA ILE A 1 -0.06 6.41 10.16
C ILE A 1 -1.34 7.00 9.60
N PRO A 2 -1.80 6.70 8.37
CA PRO A 2 -2.98 7.36 7.81
C PRO A 2 -4.21 7.24 8.70
N GLU A 3 -4.52 6.07 9.22
CA GLU A 3 -5.69 5.82 10.10
C GLU A 3 -5.62 6.62 11.41
N THR A 4 -4.40 6.86 11.93
CA THR A 4 -4.20 7.72 13.12
C THR A 4 -4.59 9.16 12.83
N LEU A 5 -4.29 9.62 11.63
CA LEU A 5 -4.65 10.95 11.13
C LEU A 5 -6.11 11.03 10.62
N GLY A 6 -6.86 9.93 10.67
CA GLY A 6 -8.24 9.88 10.19
C GLY A 6 -8.38 9.79 8.68
N LEU A 7 -7.29 9.49 7.96
CA LEU A 7 -7.29 9.32 6.52
C LEU A 7 -7.80 7.92 6.13
N ALA A 8 -8.58 7.85 5.07
CA ALA A 8 -8.96 6.58 4.45
C ALA A 8 -7.78 5.99 3.69
N THR A 9 -7.62 4.66 3.77
CA THR A 9 -6.55 3.96 3.06
C THR A 9 -7.10 3.02 2.01
N ALA A 10 -6.46 3.02 0.85
CA ALA A 10 -6.66 2.05 -0.21
C ALA A 10 -5.32 1.41 -0.58
N TYR A 11 -5.35 0.15 -0.97
CA TYR A 11 -4.16 -0.61 -1.32
C TYR A 11 -4.23 -0.98 -2.80
N PRO A 12 -3.39 -0.39 -3.67
CA PRO A 12 -3.42 -0.66 -5.11
C PRO A 12 -3.23 -2.14 -5.47
N GLU A 13 -2.43 -2.88 -4.69
CA GLU A 13 -2.27 -4.32 -4.88
C GLU A 13 -3.58 -5.08 -4.62
N ASN A 14 -4.28 -4.75 -3.55
CA ASN A 14 -5.55 -5.40 -3.21
C ASN A 14 -6.63 -5.07 -4.24
N GLN A 15 -6.66 -3.83 -4.72
CA GLN A 15 -7.55 -3.43 -5.80
C GLN A 15 -7.25 -4.20 -7.09
N ALA A 16 -5.99 -4.25 -7.51
CA ALA A 16 -5.58 -4.96 -8.71
C ALA A 16 -5.90 -6.47 -8.62
N ALA A 17 -5.64 -7.08 -7.47
CA ALA A 17 -6.02 -8.47 -7.20
C ALA A 17 -7.54 -8.68 -7.28
N GLY A 18 -8.32 -7.76 -6.73
CA GLY A 18 -9.78 -7.80 -6.79
C GLY A 18 -10.33 -7.65 -8.22
N ILE A 19 -9.76 -6.75 -9.00
CA ILE A 19 -10.08 -6.58 -10.44
C ILE A 19 -9.77 -7.87 -11.21
N ALA A 20 -8.59 -8.45 -11.01
CA ALA A 20 -8.19 -9.70 -11.64
C ALA A 20 -9.10 -10.86 -11.26
N ALA A 21 -9.44 -11.00 -9.98
CA ALA A 21 -10.32 -12.06 -9.48
C ALA A 21 -11.74 -11.98 -10.05
N ARG A 22 -12.18 -10.80 -10.47
CA ARG A 22 -13.48 -10.57 -11.12
C ARG A 22 -13.43 -10.67 -12.64
N GLY A 23 -12.30 -11.11 -13.21
CA GLY A 23 -12.15 -11.39 -14.63
C GLY A 23 -11.74 -10.20 -15.52
N ALA A 24 -11.46 -9.03 -14.95
CA ALA A 24 -11.07 -7.85 -15.72
C ALA A 24 -9.54 -7.66 -15.86
N GLY A 25 -8.73 -8.55 -15.28
CA GLY A 25 -7.28 -8.40 -15.23
C GLY A 25 -6.61 -8.31 -16.59
N GLU A 26 -6.99 -9.19 -17.54
CA GLU A 26 -6.43 -9.19 -18.90
C GLU A 26 -6.72 -7.86 -19.62
N ARG A 27 -7.97 -7.45 -19.65
CA ARG A 27 -8.41 -6.18 -20.27
C ARG A 27 -7.67 -4.97 -19.70
N MET A 28 -7.47 -4.92 -18.38
CA MET A 28 -6.75 -3.83 -17.74
C MET A 28 -5.26 -3.87 -18.07
N CYS A 29 -4.65 -5.05 -18.15
CA CYS A 29 -3.26 -5.18 -18.59
C CYS A 29 -3.07 -4.69 -20.03
N GLU A 30 -3.99 -5.03 -20.95
CA GLU A 30 -3.95 -4.56 -22.33
C GLU A 30 -4.03 -3.03 -22.44
N VAL A 31 -4.82 -2.37 -21.58
CA VAL A 31 -4.88 -0.89 -21.52
C VAL A 31 -3.52 -0.31 -21.12
N ALA A 32 -2.85 -0.86 -20.11
CA ALA A 32 -1.54 -0.40 -19.68
C ALA A 32 -0.46 -0.65 -20.77
N GLU A 33 -0.52 -1.80 -21.44
CA GLU A 33 0.39 -2.13 -22.54
C GLU A 33 0.20 -1.21 -23.75
N ALA A 34 -1.04 -0.88 -24.07
CA ALA A 34 -1.36 0.10 -25.12
C ALA A 34 -0.85 1.51 -24.78
N ASP A 35 -0.72 1.82 -23.47
CA ASP A 35 -0.17 3.09 -22.98
C ASP A 35 1.39 3.06 -22.89
N GLY A 36 2.02 1.94 -23.27
CA GLY A 36 3.47 1.79 -23.39
C GLY A 36 4.17 1.04 -22.25
N TYR A 37 3.44 0.49 -21.29
CA TYR A 37 4.02 -0.34 -20.25
C TYR A 37 4.34 -1.74 -20.77
N SER A 38 5.52 -2.28 -20.40
CA SER A 38 5.92 -3.62 -20.82
C SER A 38 5.02 -4.70 -20.20
N ASN A 39 4.72 -5.73 -20.97
CA ASN A 39 4.04 -6.94 -20.50
C ASN A 39 4.89 -7.79 -19.52
N ASP A 40 6.19 -7.51 -19.41
CA ASP A 40 7.10 -8.18 -18.47
C ASP A 40 6.99 -7.65 -17.03
N ILE A 41 6.38 -6.48 -16.81
CA ILE A 41 6.21 -5.95 -15.46
C ILE A 41 5.01 -6.60 -14.74
N CYS A 42 5.01 -6.48 -13.43
CA CYS A 42 3.97 -7.03 -12.57
C CYS A 42 2.55 -6.71 -13.07
N ALA A 43 1.70 -7.71 -13.20
CA ALA A 43 0.31 -7.54 -13.62
C ALA A 43 -0.47 -6.60 -12.69
N TYR A 44 -0.21 -6.62 -11.38
CA TYR A 44 -0.85 -5.69 -10.44
C TYR A 44 -0.47 -4.23 -10.74
N ALA A 45 0.80 -3.97 -11.08
CA ALA A 45 1.23 -2.64 -11.50
C ALA A 45 0.51 -2.20 -12.78
N ARG A 46 0.43 -3.08 -13.80
CA ARG A 46 -0.29 -2.79 -15.06
C ARG A 46 -1.77 -2.50 -14.82
N ILE A 47 -2.46 -3.34 -14.04
CA ILE A 47 -3.88 -3.13 -13.71
C ILE A 47 -4.07 -1.79 -12.98
N SER A 48 -3.21 -1.47 -12.03
CA SER A 48 -3.28 -0.22 -11.27
C SER A 48 -3.01 1.00 -12.16
N MET A 49 -2.03 0.93 -13.08
CA MET A 49 -1.75 2.00 -14.03
C MET A 49 -2.92 2.22 -15.00
N ALA A 50 -3.51 1.13 -15.49
CA ALA A 50 -4.71 1.19 -16.32
C ALA A 50 -5.89 1.83 -15.57
N TYR A 51 -6.08 1.48 -14.30
CA TYR A 51 -7.11 2.10 -13.46
C TYR A 51 -6.87 3.61 -13.27
N ALA A 52 -5.65 4.02 -13.01
CA ALA A 52 -5.29 5.45 -12.90
C ALA A 52 -5.60 6.22 -14.22
N LYS A 53 -5.35 5.58 -15.36
CA LYS A 53 -5.62 6.13 -16.69
C LYS A 53 -7.12 6.26 -16.98
N LEU A 54 -7.88 5.19 -16.75
CA LEU A 54 -9.32 5.11 -17.02
C LEU A 54 -10.16 5.81 -15.96
N LYS A 55 -9.66 5.88 -14.73
CA LYS A 55 -10.33 6.38 -13.52
C LYS A 55 -11.61 5.63 -13.16
N GLU A 56 -11.80 4.45 -13.73
CA GLU A 56 -12.96 3.59 -13.50
C GLU A 56 -12.64 2.13 -13.77
N CYS A 57 -13.25 1.23 -13.02
CA CYS A 57 -13.33 -0.19 -13.31
C CYS A 57 -14.61 -0.75 -12.68
N PRO A 58 -15.63 -1.09 -13.48
CA PRO A 58 -16.93 -1.55 -12.98
C PRO A 58 -16.83 -2.78 -12.07
N GLU A 59 -15.82 -3.61 -12.27
CA GLU A 59 -15.59 -4.82 -11.48
C GLU A 59 -15.11 -4.51 -10.05
N GLN A 60 -14.35 -3.43 -9.89
CA GLN A 60 -13.93 -2.95 -8.57
C GLN A 60 -13.46 -1.49 -8.64
N ASP A 61 -14.35 -0.62 -8.25
CA ASP A 61 -14.07 0.81 -8.18
C ASP A 61 -13.62 1.23 -6.78
N VAL A 62 -12.65 2.14 -6.70
CA VAL A 62 -12.19 2.79 -5.47
C VAL A 62 -11.94 4.26 -5.75
N ALA A 63 -12.03 5.10 -4.73
CA ALA A 63 -11.70 6.52 -4.87
C ALA A 63 -10.25 6.72 -5.33
N MET A 64 -10.01 7.70 -6.20
CA MET A 64 -8.65 8.09 -6.56
C MET A 64 -7.92 8.62 -5.32
N PRO A 65 -6.63 8.31 -5.16
CA PRO A 65 -5.86 8.78 -4.03
C PRO A 65 -5.50 10.26 -4.17
N ASP A 66 -5.37 10.94 -3.03
CA ASP A 66 -4.85 12.31 -2.94
C ASP A 66 -3.34 12.34 -2.63
N VAL A 67 -2.80 11.22 -2.15
CA VAL A 67 -1.38 11.02 -1.82
C VAL A 67 -1.03 9.54 -1.92
N LEU A 68 0.21 9.24 -2.28
CA LEU A 68 0.75 7.89 -2.25
C LEU A 68 1.77 7.76 -1.12
N LEU A 69 1.65 6.68 -0.34
CA LEU A 69 2.63 6.29 0.67
C LEU A 69 3.23 4.94 0.27
N CYS A 70 4.52 4.90 0.01
CA CYS A 70 5.24 3.74 -0.50
C CYS A 70 6.46 3.44 0.38
N CYS A 71 6.93 2.20 0.33
CA CYS A 71 8.22 1.80 0.90
C CYS A 71 9.02 0.97 -0.11
N ASN A 72 10.33 0.87 0.09
CA ASN A 72 11.25 0.19 -0.84
C ASN A 72 11.58 -1.27 -0.45
N ASN A 73 11.03 -1.78 0.63
CA ASN A 73 11.43 -3.08 1.19
C ASN A 73 10.54 -4.27 0.78
N ILE A 74 9.77 -4.15 -0.30
CA ILE A 74 8.87 -5.22 -0.78
C ILE A 74 9.40 -5.80 -2.09
N CYS A 75 9.25 -5.07 -3.20
CA CYS A 75 9.72 -5.53 -4.50
C CYS A 75 10.28 -4.37 -5.33
N ASN A 76 11.14 -4.71 -6.31
CA ASN A 76 11.78 -3.70 -7.17
C ASN A 76 10.79 -2.95 -8.07
N CYS A 77 9.63 -3.53 -8.36
CA CYS A 77 8.61 -2.90 -9.19
C CYS A 77 7.88 -1.77 -8.43
N MET A 78 7.71 -1.89 -7.12
CA MET A 78 6.82 -1.03 -6.34
C MET A 78 7.17 0.45 -6.42
N ILE A 79 8.44 0.82 -6.25
CA ILE A 79 8.85 2.23 -6.29
C ILE A 79 8.48 2.84 -7.65
N LYS A 80 8.88 2.19 -8.75
CA LYS A 80 8.60 2.69 -10.09
C LYS A 80 7.11 2.69 -10.44
N TRP A 81 6.37 1.72 -9.93
CA TRP A 81 4.92 1.70 -10.04
C TRP A 81 4.30 2.92 -9.37
N TYR A 82 4.64 3.19 -8.10
CA TYR A 82 4.09 4.33 -7.36
C TYR A 82 4.57 5.68 -7.90
N GLU A 83 5.82 5.79 -8.37
CA GLU A 83 6.31 6.98 -9.08
C GLU A 83 5.48 7.28 -10.33
N ASN A 84 5.20 6.27 -11.15
CA ASN A 84 4.36 6.43 -12.34
C ASN A 84 2.91 6.81 -11.98
N LEU A 85 2.34 6.19 -10.93
CA LEU A 85 1.01 6.58 -10.44
C LEU A 85 0.99 8.05 -9.98
N ALA A 86 2.02 8.48 -9.25
CA ALA A 86 2.13 9.87 -8.79
C ALA A 86 2.17 10.86 -9.97
N ILE A 87 2.90 10.50 -11.02
CA ILE A 87 2.98 11.30 -12.26
C ILE A 87 1.64 11.32 -12.98
N GLU A 88 1.03 10.15 -13.23
CA GLU A 88 -0.24 10.02 -13.95
C GLU A 88 -1.38 10.77 -13.26
N LEU A 89 -1.44 10.67 -11.94
CA LEU A 89 -2.49 11.31 -11.14
C LEU A 89 -2.14 12.75 -10.72
N ASN A 90 -0.88 13.19 -10.95
CA ASN A 90 -0.36 14.48 -10.51
C ASN A 90 -0.55 14.73 -9.01
N ILE A 91 -0.18 13.75 -8.19
CA ILE A 91 -0.30 13.78 -6.73
C ILE A 91 1.04 13.52 -6.05
N PRO A 92 1.23 13.98 -4.79
CA PRO A 92 2.46 13.75 -4.07
C PRO A 92 2.65 12.28 -3.71
N MET A 93 3.92 11.86 -3.63
CA MET A 93 4.33 10.55 -3.15
C MET A 93 5.29 10.71 -1.98
N ILE A 94 5.04 9.95 -0.93
CA ILE A 94 5.91 9.81 0.24
C ILE A 94 6.57 8.44 0.16
N LEU A 95 7.90 8.41 0.12
CA LEU A 95 8.68 7.17 0.15
C LEU A 95 9.29 6.97 1.54
N LEU A 96 9.05 5.81 2.13
CA LEU A 96 9.75 5.32 3.30
C LEU A 96 10.89 4.41 2.84
N ASP A 97 12.12 4.89 3.00
CA ASP A 97 13.32 4.14 2.65
C ASP A 97 13.74 3.25 3.83
N ILE A 98 13.46 1.97 3.70
CA ILE A 98 13.81 0.97 4.72
C ILE A 98 15.14 0.33 4.31
N PRO A 99 16.22 0.50 5.09
CA PRO A 99 17.51 -0.05 4.75
C PRO A 99 17.49 -1.57 4.76
N PHE A 100 18.26 -2.17 3.85
CA PHE A 100 18.48 -3.61 3.90
C PHE A 100 19.38 -3.95 5.09
N ASN A 101 18.89 -4.79 5.99
CA ASN A 101 19.67 -5.31 7.11
C ASN A 101 19.97 -6.80 6.87
N PRO A 102 21.25 -7.17 6.65
CA PRO A 102 21.67 -8.56 6.46
C PRO A 102 21.80 -9.33 7.80
N ASP A 103 21.86 -8.62 8.92
CA ASP A 103 22.06 -9.17 10.25
C ASP A 103 20.74 -9.30 11.02
N TYR A 104 20.72 -10.16 12.05
CA TYR A 104 19.55 -10.27 12.93
C TYR A 104 19.44 -9.11 13.93
N GLU A 105 20.56 -8.44 14.21
CA GLU A 105 20.60 -7.30 15.13
C GLU A 105 20.40 -6.00 14.37
N VAL A 106 19.44 -5.20 14.80
CA VAL A 106 19.18 -3.88 14.26
C VAL A 106 19.93 -2.85 15.09
N SER A 107 20.76 -2.03 14.45
CA SER A 107 21.50 -0.98 15.10
C SER A 107 20.60 0.19 15.53
N GLN A 108 21.01 0.93 16.57
CA GLN A 108 20.29 2.13 16.98
C GLN A 108 20.21 3.17 15.84
N ALA A 109 21.27 3.28 15.03
CA ALA A 109 21.30 4.21 13.89
C ALA A 109 20.24 3.86 12.83
N GLU A 110 20.00 2.57 12.56
CA GLU A 110 18.92 2.14 11.63
C GLU A 110 17.54 2.43 12.20
N ILE A 111 17.35 2.20 13.52
CA ILE A 111 16.10 2.54 14.20
C ILE A 111 15.83 4.04 14.12
N ASP A 112 16.82 4.87 14.41
CA ASP A 112 16.71 6.32 14.37
C ASP A 112 16.43 6.81 12.95
N TYR A 113 17.11 6.25 11.93
CA TYR A 113 16.90 6.57 10.53
C TYR A 113 15.45 6.27 10.08
N VAL A 114 14.97 5.07 10.35
CA VAL A 114 13.60 4.69 9.97
C VAL A 114 12.57 5.49 10.75
N SER A 115 12.81 5.71 12.06
CA SER A 115 11.92 6.51 12.90
C SER A 115 11.79 7.95 12.40
N ALA A 116 12.90 8.58 11.99
CA ALA A 116 12.88 9.93 11.43
C ALA A 116 12.00 10.00 10.17
N GLN A 117 12.11 9.04 9.26
CA GLN A 117 11.28 8.99 8.06
C GLN A 117 9.79 8.82 8.35
N PHE A 118 9.43 8.02 9.36
CA PHE A 118 8.04 7.91 9.79
C PHE A 118 7.50 9.25 10.31
N TRP A 119 8.30 10.00 11.06
CA TRP A 119 7.90 11.34 11.52
C TRP A 119 7.83 12.35 10.38
N ASP A 120 8.75 12.30 9.42
CA ASP A 120 8.69 13.14 8.21
C ASP A 120 7.42 12.84 7.39
N ALA A 121 7.04 11.57 7.28
CA ALA A 121 5.79 11.19 6.64
C ALA A 121 4.55 11.71 7.40
N VAL A 122 4.55 11.63 8.75
CA VAL A 122 3.48 12.20 9.58
C VAL A 122 3.37 13.71 9.33
N HIS A 123 4.47 14.45 9.43
CA HIS A 123 4.46 15.91 9.23
C HIS A 123 4.07 16.30 7.81
N THR A 124 4.48 15.52 6.81
CA THR A 124 4.05 15.74 5.43
C THR A 124 2.53 15.59 5.29
N LEU A 125 1.94 14.53 5.86
CA LEU A 125 0.49 14.32 5.82
C LEU A 125 -0.28 15.37 6.64
N GLU A 126 0.25 15.77 7.81
CA GLU A 126 -0.33 16.87 8.59
C GLU A 126 -0.43 18.16 7.77
N ASN A 127 0.65 18.50 7.05
CA ASN A 127 0.70 19.70 6.24
C ASN A 127 -0.18 19.63 4.98
N LEU A 128 -0.22 18.46 4.32
CA LEU A 128 -1.03 18.27 3.11
C LEU A 128 -2.53 18.37 3.37
N PHE A 129 -2.99 17.91 4.52
CA PHE A 129 -4.41 17.77 4.82
C PHE A 129 -4.89 18.63 6.02
N ASP A 130 -4.05 19.51 6.54
CA ASP A 130 -4.33 20.33 7.73
C ASP A 130 -4.80 19.50 8.93
N LEU A 131 -4.06 18.41 9.20
CA LEU A 131 -4.35 17.46 10.27
C LEU A 131 -3.35 17.61 11.41
N LYS A 132 -3.65 16.96 12.54
CA LYS A 132 -2.76 16.90 13.70
C LYS A 132 -2.66 15.47 14.22
N TRP A 133 -1.43 15.06 14.50
CA TRP A 133 -1.15 13.79 15.14
C TRP A 133 -1.69 13.77 16.57
N SER A 134 -2.16 12.61 17.01
CA SER A 134 -2.54 12.34 18.39
C SER A 134 -2.01 10.99 18.84
N ASP A 135 -1.25 11.00 19.93
CA ASP A 135 -0.72 9.77 20.54
C ASP A 135 -1.82 8.89 21.13
N GLU A 136 -2.91 9.48 21.61
CA GLU A 136 -4.10 8.76 22.10
C GLU A 136 -4.74 8.00 20.93
N ARG A 137 -4.93 8.68 19.80
CA ARG A 137 -5.50 8.06 18.60
C ARG A 137 -4.57 6.99 18.05
N PHE A 138 -3.26 7.21 18.07
CA PHE A 138 -2.27 6.21 17.66
C PHE A 138 -2.35 4.94 18.52
N LYS A 139 -2.45 5.08 19.84
CA LYS A 139 -2.62 3.93 20.76
C LYS A 139 -3.92 3.17 20.49
N GLU A 140 -5.01 3.89 20.22
CA GLU A 140 -6.30 3.28 19.88
C GLU A 140 -6.20 2.46 18.57
N VAL A 141 -5.68 3.07 17.49
CA VAL A 141 -5.51 2.43 16.17
C VAL A 141 -4.58 1.23 16.28
N THR A 142 -3.46 1.35 17.00
CA THR A 142 -2.54 0.23 17.25
C THR A 142 -3.25 -0.90 18.01
N GLY A 143 -4.08 -0.57 18.99
CA GLY A 143 -4.90 -1.53 19.71
C GLY A 143 -5.86 -2.30 18.79
N PHE A 144 -6.50 -1.64 17.82
CA PHE A 144 -7.32 -2.31 16.79
C PHE A 144 -6.46 -3.24 15.92
N SER A 145 -5.32 -2.77 15.44
CA SER A 145 -4.38 -3.55 14.63
C SER A 145 -3.90 -4.82 15.36
N CYS A 146 -3.54 -4.71 16.63
CA CYS A 146 -3.14 -5.86 17.45
C CYS A 146 -4.27 -6.88 17.61
N ARG A 147 -5.51 -6.44 17.84
CA ARG A 147 -6.67 -7.35 17.93
C ARG A 147 -6.97 -8.03 16.60
N SER A 148 -6.89 -7.29 15.50
CA SER A 148 -7.07 -7.84 14.15
C SER A 148 -6.01 -8.90 13.83
N SER A 149 -4.73 -8.61 14.11
CA SER A 149 -3.63 -9.56 13.93
C SER A 149 -3.82 -10.83 14.77
N ARG A 150 -4.26 -10.71 16.02
CA ARG A 150 -4.56 -11.86 16.87
C ARG A 150 -5.69 -12.71 16.30
N ALA A 151 -6.80 -12.07 15.91
CA ALA A 151 -7.93 -12.76 15.32
C ALA A 151 -7.56 -13.48 14.01
N TRP A 152 -6.69 -12.87 13.20
CA TRP A 152 -6.16 -13.50 11.99
C TRP A 152 -5.31 -14.74 12.30
N LEU A 153 -4.40 -14.65 13.28
CA LEU A 153 -3.60 -15.79 13.72
C LEU A 153 -4.48 -16.93 14.28
N ASP A 154 -5.50 -16.59 15.05
CA ASP A 154 -6.43 -17.57 15.59
C ASP A 154 -7.25 -18.26 14.48
N ALA A 155 -7.67 -17.51 13.46
CA ALA A 155 -8.36 -18.04 12.29
C ALA A 155 -7.44 -18.98 11.48
N THR A 156 -6.23 -18.52 11.12
CA THR A 156 -5.29 -19.32 10.33
C THR A 156 -4.79 -20.56 11.07
N ALA A 157 -4.74 -20.53 12.40
CA ALA A 157 -4.42 -21.70 13.22
C ALA A 157 -5.44 -22.86 13.06
N GLN A 158 -6.63 -22.58 12.53
CA GLN A 158 -7.62 -23.63 12.24
C GLN A 158 -7.22 -24.51 11.04
N ALA A 159 -6.31 -24.06 10.18
CA ALA A 159 -5.82 -24.84 9.05
C ALA A 159 -5.14 -26.17 9.45
N LYS A 160 -4.79 -26.33 10.74
CA LYS A 160 -4.27 -27.60 11.30
C LYS A 160 -5.27 -28.75 11.35
N TYR A 161 -6.57 -28.48 11.26
CA TYR A 161 -7.61 -29.53 11.32
C TYR A 161 -7.82 -30.17 9.96
N THR A 162 -8.29 -31.46 9.99
CA THR A 162 -8.62 -32.19 8.78
C THR A 162 -10.07 -32.70 8.88
N PRO A 163 -10.97 -32.32 7.98
CA PRO A 163 -10.74 -31.37 6.88
C PRO A 163 -10.47 -29.97 7.38
N SER A 164 -9.68 -29.20 6.60
CA SER A 164 -9.45 -27.79 6.89
C SER A 164 -10.74 -26.99 6.69
N PRO A 165 -11.04 -26.01 7.56
CA PRO A 165 -12.17 -25.10 7.36
C PRO A 165 -11.95 -24.07 6.26
N PHE A 166 -10.76 -24.03 5.64
CA PHE A 166 -10.38 -23.14 4.54
C PHE A 166 -10.17 -23.92 3.25
#